data_508e51a48af1227b217071a2a213a309
#
_entry.id   508e51a48af1227b217071a2a213a309
#
_cell.length_a   1.000
_cell.length_b   1.000
_cell.length_c   1.000
_cell.angle_alpha   90.00
_cell.angle_beta   90.00
_cell.angle_gamma   90.00
#
_symmetry.space_group_name_H-M   'P 1'
#
loop_
_entity.id
_entity.type
_entity.pdbx_description
1 polymer ?
#
loop_
_entity_poly.entity_id
_entity_poly.type
_entity_poly.pdbx_seq_one_letter_code
_entity_poly.pdbx_strand_id
1 'polypeptide(L)'
;VILLKIIKKLMNGIYDIVYIVPTLSLLNQVTEDFHTLLKSMKISQYRISNTFLPTEKSEANCIYVMTQEKAIAAFANEEKAFEKRMILVADEIQNIERIKEETDERAKILFDTLMEFRYKNNVEQIIISGPRIEDIDKLGKSIFGIETEDISTDISPVLNLTYSICKIDKKYYFKQYCMLNSNPKCEEITNSDIIYGYGKKLYNLQYLDYLSYFLEHIGKNEQNIIFAPTAPT
;
A
#
# COMPACT_ATOMS: atom_id res chain seq x y z
N VAL A 1 -9.76 1.66 -9.01
CA VAL A 1 -9.60 1.23 -10.42
C VAL A 1 -9.41 -0.28 -10.50
N ILE A 2 -8.49 -0.90 -9.73
CA ILE A 2 -8.22 -2.35 -9.74
C ILE A 2 -9.47 -3.14 -9.41
N LEU A 3 -10.15 -2.84 -8.30
CA LEU A 3 -11.37 -3.52 -7.87
C LEU A 3 -12.47 -3.51 -8.94
N LEU A 4 -12.66 -2.39 -9.63
CA LEU A 4 -13.63 -2.30 -10.73
C LEU A 4 -13.28 -3.20 -11.92
N LYS A 5 -11.99 -3.30 -12.27
CA LYS A 5 -11.54 -4.22 -13.33
C LYS A 5 -11.74 -5.67 -12.94
N ILE A 6 -11.44 -6.02 -11.69
CA ILE A 6 -11.67 -7.36 -11.13
C ILE A 6 -13.14 -7.71 -11.20
N ILE A 7 -14.03 -6.83 -10.72
CA ILE A 7 -15.48 -7.07 -10.72
C ILE A 7 -16.04 -7.22 -12.14
N LYS A 8 -15.57 -6.40 -13.10
CA LYS A 8 -15.96 -6.57 -14.51
C LYS A 8 -15.53 -7.93 -15.07
N LYS A 9 -14.37 -8.44 -14.69
CA LYS A 9 -13.90 -9.77 -15.10
C LYS A 9 -14.74 -10.88 -14.43
N LEU A 10 -15.13 -10.70 -13.16
CA LEU A 10 -16.03 -11.61 -12.46
C LEU A 10 -17.38 -11.77 -13.14
N MET A 11 -17.93 -10.71 -13.72
CA MET A 11 -19.21 -10.76 -14.44
C MET A 11 -19.15 -11.66 -15.68
N ASN A 12 -17.96 -11.85 -16.25
CA ASN A 12 -17.73 -12.63 -17.47
C ASN A 12 -17.20 -14.05 -17.20
N GLY A 13 -16.97 -14.43 -15.95
CA GLY A 13 -16.41 -15.72 -15.60
C GLY A 13 -16.76 -16.14 -14.17
N ILE A 14 -16.48 -17.41 -13.87
CA ILE A 14 -16.69 -18.02 -12.55
C ILE A 14 -15.30 -18.22 -11.93
N TYR A 15 -14.88 -17.28 -11.09
CA TYR A 15 -13.59 -17.30 -10.42
C TYR A 15 -13.76 -16.99 -8.95
N ASP A 16 -12.96 -17.65 -8.10
CA ASP A 16 -12.70 -17.11 -6.78
C ASP A 16 -11.71 -15.94 -6.90
N ILE A 17 -11.74 -15.03 -5.98
CA ILE A 17 -10.73 -13.98 -5.85
C ILE A 17 -9.99 -14.19 -4.55
N VAL A 18 -8.68 -14.13 -4.60
CA VAL A 18 -7.84 -14.08 -3.40
C VAL A 18 -7.12 -12.75 -3.39
N TYR A 19 -7.50 -11.87 -2.48
CA TYR A 19 -6.93 -10.54 -2.33
C TYR A 19 -6.08 -10.49 -1.06
N ILE A 20 -4.78 -10.45 -1.24
CA ILE A 20 -3.81 -10.43 -0.14
C ILE A 20 -3.47 -8.98 0.21
N VAL A 21 -3.59 -8.66 1.49
CA VAL A 21 -3.28 -7.33 2.05
C VAL A 21 -2.32 -7.46 3.23
N PRO A 22 -1.46 -6.46 3.47
CA PRO A 22 -0.46 -6.56 4.52
C PRO A 22 -1.00 -6.28 5.93
N THR A 23 -2.17 -5.64 6.08
CA THR A 23 -2.66 -5.21 7.40
C THR A 23 -4.15 -5.47 7.58
N LEU A 24 -4.56 -5.62 8.86
CA LEU A 24 -5.98 -5.76 9.21
C LEU A 24 -6.80 -4.49 8.86
N SER A 25 -6.18 -3.32 8.90
CA SER A 25 -6.85 -2.08 8.51
C SER A 25 -7.21 -2.11 7.02
N LEU A 26 -6.26 -2.46 6.15
CA LEU A 26 -6.51 -2.62 4.72
C LEU A 26 -7.49 -3.76 4.42
N LEU A 27 -7.42 -4.86 5.18
CA LEU A 27 -8.36 -5.97 5.07
C LEU A 27 -9.81 -5.49 5.26
N ASN A 28 -10.06 -4.71 6.31
CA ASN A 28 -11.39 -4.17 6.58
C ASN A 28 -11.84 -3.18 5.48
N GLN A 29 -10.94 -2.28 5.07
CA GLN A 29 -11.23 -1.31 4.02
C GLN A 29 -11.57 -2.00 2.70
N VAL A 30 -10.74 -2.93 2.23
CA VAL A 30 -10.96 -3.66 0.97
C VAL A 30 -12.22 -4.51 1.03
N THR A 31 -12.53 -5.10 2.19
CA THR A 31 -13.77 -5.86 2.40
C THR A 31 -15.01 -4.96 2.22
N GLU A 32 -15.02 -3.78 2.83
CA GLU A 32 -16.09 -2.80 2.69
C GLU A 32 -16.21 -2.28 1.26
N ASP A 33 -15.08 -2.04 0.59
CA ASP A 33 -15.06 -1.62 -0.80
C ASP A 33 -15.70 -2.69 -1.71
N PHE A 34 -15.39 -3.97 -1.51
CA PHE A 34 -16.04 -5.05 -2.24
C PHE A 34 -17.55 -5.12 -1.96
N HIS A 35 -17.98 -5.02 -0.69
CA HIS A 35 -19.39 -4.99 -0.36
C HIS A 35 -20.12 -3.85 -1.06
N THR A 36 -19.55 -2.66 -1.03
CA THR A 36 -20.13 -1.47 -1.67
C THR A 36 -20.23 -1.64 -3.18
N LEU A 37 -19.17 -2.13 -3.81
CA LEU A 37 -19.14 -2.34 -5.26
C LEU A 37 -20.09 -3.44 -5.72
N LEU A 38 -20.10 -4.59 -5.06
CA LEU A 38 -21.03 -5.67 -5.39
C LEU A 38 -22.50 -5.22 -5.26
N LYS A 39 -22.81 -4.48 -4.20
CA LYS A 39 -24.15 -3.90 -3.99
C LYS A 39 -24.50 -2.89 -5.09
N SER A 40 -23.60 -1.99 -5.45
CA SER A 40 -23.82 -0.98 -6.49
C SER A 40 -24.05 -1.61 -7.87
N MET A 41 -23.35 -2.70 -8.16
CA MET A 41 -23.45 -3.45 -9.41
C MET A 41 -24.55 -4.53 -9.39
N LYS A 42 -25.28 -4.69 -8.28
CA LYS A 42 -26.33 -5.71 -8.08
C LYS A 42 -25.83 -7.14 -8.29
N ILE A 43 -24.61 -7.43 -7.90
CA ILE A 43 -23.98 -8.75 -7.98
C ILE A 43 -24.17 -9.46 -6.64
N SER A 44 -24.96 -10.54 -6.61
CA SER A 44 -25.29 -11.30 -5.39
C SER A 44 -24.66 -12.69 -5.33
N GLN A 45 -24.01 -13.14 -6.39
CA GLN A 45 -23.51 -14.51 -6.53
C GLN A 45 -22.16 -14.75 -5.84
N TYR A 46 -21.58 -13.73 -5.21
CA TYR A 46 -20.30 -13.83 -4.52
C TYR A 46 -20.46 -13.71 -3.02
N ARG A 47 -19.72 -14.56 -2.31
CA ARG A 47 -19.53 -14.45 -0.87
C ARG A 47 -18.20 -13.81 -0.56
N ILE A 48 -18.16 -12.85 0.34
CA ILE A 48 -16.92 -12.24 0.83
C ILE A 48 -16.52 -12.92 2.14
N SER A 49 -15.25 -13.31 2.27
CA SER A 49 -14.72 -13.94 3.49
C SER A 49 -13.31 -13.46 3.78
N ASN A 50 -13.02 -13.31 5.07
CA ASN A 50 -11.69 -12.95 5.57
C ASN A 50 -10.90 -14.18 6.06
N THR A 51 -11.46 -15.37 5.85
CA THR A 51 -10.83 -16.66 6.13
C THR A 51 -11.17 -17.64 5.02
N PHE A 52 -10.29 -18.61 4.79
CA PHE A 52 -10.58 -19.68 3.84
C PHE A 52 -11.78 -20.50 4.30
N LEU A 53 -12.62 -20.88 3.33
CA LEU A 53 -13.80 -21.72 3.54
C LEU A 53 -13.65 -22.98 2.69
N PRO A 54 -13.60 -24.18 3.29
CA PRO A 54 -13.51 -25.42 2.53
C PRO A 54 -14.62 -25.54 1.49
N THR A 55 -14.24 -26.05 0.31
CA THR A 55 -15.10 -26.11 -0.90
C THR A 55 -16.37 -26.92 -0.69
N GLU A 56 -16.35 -27.93 0.18
CA GLU A 56 -17.51 -28.79 0.49
C GLU A 56 -18.71 -28.02 1.08
N LYS A 57 -18.46 -26.79 1.57
CA LYS A 57 -19.50 -25.96 2.23
C LYS A 57 -20.04 -24.83 1.36
N SER A 58 -19.53 -24.61 0.15
CA SER A 58 -19.96 -23.47 -0.67
C SER A 58 -19.90 -23.77 -2.17
N GLU A 59 -21.07 -23.85 -2.80
CA GLU A 59 -21.21 -23.84 -4.27
C GLU A 59 -20.94 -22.45 -4.85
N ALA A 60 -21.10 -21.40 -4.05
CA ALA A 60 -20.89 -20.03 -4.47
C ALA A 60 -19.38 -19.69 -4.61
N ASN A 61 -19.07 -18.78 -5.51
CA ASN A 61 -17.73 -18.23 -5.62
C ASN A 61 -17.43 -17.28 -4.45
N CYS A 62 -16.19 -17.27 -4.01
CA CYS A 62 -15.73 -16.47 -2.89
C CYS A 62 -14.78 -15.36 -3.33
N ILE A 63 -14.90 -14.23 -2.66
CA ILE A 63 -13.89 -13.18 -2.61
C ILE A 63 -13.23 -13.29 -1.24
N TYR A 64 -12.03 -13.82 -1.23
CA TYR A 64 -11.21 -13.92 -0.03
C TYR A 64 -10.37 -12.65 0.12
N VAL A 65 -10.63 -11.84 1.14
CA VAL A 65 -9.78 -10.71 1.52
C VAL A 65 -9.01 -11.12 2.75
N MET A 66 -7.70 -11.34 2.62
CA MET A 66 -6.92 -12.00 3.67
C MET A 66 -5.58 -11.30 3.88
N THR A 67 -5.04 -11.40 5.10
CA THR A 67 -3.62 -11.11 5.29
C THR A 67 -2.77 -12.30 4.84
N GLN A 68 -1.48 -12.05 4.56
CA GLN A 68 -0.56 -13.12 4.18
C GLN A 68 -0.48 -14.23 5.23
N GLU A 69 -0.58 -13.89 6.51
CA GLU A 69 -0.56 -14.87 7.60
C GLU A 69 -1.77 -15.80 7.56
N LYS A 70 -2.95 -15.27 7.23
CA LYS A 70 -4.16 -16.08 7.09
C LYS A 70 -4.13 -16.95 5.84
N ALA A 71 -3.56 -16.46 4.75
CA ALA A 71 -3.46 -17.19 3.51
C ALA A 71 -2.48 -18.37 3.65
N ILE A 72 -1.29 -18.14 4.21
CA ILE A 72 -0.32 -19.22 4.44
C ILE A 72 -0.85 -20.26 5.44
N ALA A 73 -1.58 -19.81 6.48
CA ALA A 73 -2.23 -20.71 7.43
C ALA A 73 -3.32 -21.57 6.77
N ALA A 74 -4.01 -21.05 5.76
CA ALA A 74 -4.98 -21.84 5.00
C ALA A 74 -4.30 -22.97 4.23
N PHE A 75 -3.15 -22.72 3.59
CA PHE A 75 -2.37 -23.79 2.94
C PHE A 75 -1.85 -24.83 3.92
N ALA A 76 -1.46 -24.41 5.13
CA ALA A 76 -0.94 -25.34 6.14
C ALA A 76 -2.03 -26.21 6.78
N ASN A 77 -3.25 -25.70 6.91
CA ASN A 77 -4.33 -26.38 7.62
C ASN A 77 -5.31 -27.13 6.73
N GLU A 78 -5.36 -26.80 5.44
CA GLU A 78 -6.33 -27.36 4.50
C GLU A 78 -5.62 -27.93 3.26
N GLU A 79 -5.59 -29.25 3.12
CA GLU A 79 -4.96 -29.95 2.00
C GLU A 79 -5.45 -29.45 0.63
N LYS A 80 -6.74 -29.09 0.56
CA LYS A 80 -7.40 -28.59 -0.65
C LYS A 80 -7.66 -27.08 -0.63
N ALA A 81 -6.74 -26.30 -0.03
CA ALA A 81 -6.88 -24.86 -0.04
C ALA A 81 -6.80 -24.29 -1.46
N PHE A 82 -7.73 -23.40 -1.79
CA PHE A 82 -7.75 -22.63 -3.04
C PHE A 82 -7.69 -23.47 -4.33
N GLU A 83 -8.52 -24.52 -4.45
CA GLU A 83 -8.54 -25.38 -5.63
C GLU A 83 -9.42 -24.86 -6.78
N LYS A 84 -10.35 -23.92 -6.52
CA LYS A 84 -11.16 -23.32 -7.58
C LYS A 84 -10.31 -22.40 -8.45
N ARG A 85 -10.73 -22.23 -9.72
CA ARG A 85 -10.12 -21.21 -10.61
C ARG A 85 -10.19 -19.85 -9.93
N MET A 86 -9.08 -19.13 -9.90
CA MET A 86 -8.99 -17.89 -9.13
C MET A 86 -8.21 -16.80 -9.84
N ILE A 87 -8.46 -15.58 -9.37
CA ILE A 87 -7.64 -14.40 -9.63
C ILE A 87 -6.93 -14.07 -8.32
N LEU A 88 -5.61 -14.04 -8.36
CA LEU A 88 -4.79 -13.62 -7.22
C LEU A 88 -4.47 -12.13 -7.34
N VAL A 89 -4.67 -11.40 -6.26
CA VAL A 89 -4.26 -9.99 -6.12
C VAL A 89 -3.38 -9.89 -4.89
N ALA A 90 -2.18 -9.36 -5.06
CA ALA A 90 -1.28 -9.04 -3.96
C ALA A 90 -1.06 -7.53 -3.92
N ASP A 91 -1.52 -6.90 -2.85
CA ASP A 91 -1.40 -5.47 -2.65
C ASP A 91 -0.20 -5.12 -1.78
N GLU A 92 0.34 -3.91 -1.95
CA GLU A 92 1.52 -3.42 -1.24
C GLU A 92 2.74 -4.35 -1.43
N ILE A 93 2.96 -4.80 -2.67
CA ILE A 93 3.99 -5.80 -3.02
C ILE A 93 5.42 -5.33 -2.69
N GLN A 94 5.68 -4.02 -2.57
CA GLN A 94 6.97 -3.48 -2.16
C GLN A 94 7.42 -3.97 -0.78
N ASN A 95 6.51 -4.48 0.04
CA ASN A 95 6.87 -5.09 1.32
C ASN A 95 7.81 -6.30 1.15
N ILE A 96 7.84 -6.93 -0.02
CA ILE A 96 8.79 -8.01 -0.33
C ILE A 96 10.24 -7.51 -0.38
N GLU A 97 10.50 -6.27 -0.77
CA GLU A 97 11.87 -5.74 -0.82
C GLU A 97 12.56 -5.75 0.55
N ARG A 98 11.77 -5.72 1.63
CA ARG A 98 12.25 -5.80 3.01
C ARG A 98 12.76 -7.18 3.42
N ILE A 99 12.64 -8.20 2.57
CA ILE A 99 13.23 -9.54 2.82
C ILE A 99 14.74 -9.46 3.06
N LYS A 100 15.40 -8.46 2.48
CA LYS A 100 16.83 -8.21 2.68
C LYS A 100 17.19 -7.76 4.11
N GLU A 101 16.22 -7.27 4.84
CA GLU A 101 16.34 -6.97 6.26
C GLU A 101 16.05 -8.27 7.02
N GLU A 102 17.09 -8.91 7.58
CA GLU A 102 17.01 -10.23 8.23
C GLU A 102 15.93 -10.35 9.32
N THR A 103 15.37 -9.24 9.76
CA THR A 103 14.40 -9.12 10.86
C THR A 103 12.94 -9.03 10.41
N ASP A 104 12.63 -8.87 9.13
CA ASP A 104 11.24 -8.72 8.67
C ASP A 104 10.61 -10.08 8.33
N GLU A 105 10.07 -10.75 9.38
CA GLU A 105 9.34 -12.01 9.23
C GLU A 105 8.11 -11.89 8.32
N ARG A 106 7.46 -10.72 8.28
CA ARG A 106 6.24 -10.52 7.49
C ARG A 106 6.52 -10.49 5.98
N ALA A 107 7.66 -9.93 5.58
CA ALA A 107 8.10 -9.97 4.20
C ALA A 107 8.33 -11.40 3.72
N LYS A 108 8.94 -12.24 4.58
CA LYS A 108 9.14 -13.67 4.31
C LYS A 108 7.80 -14.41 4.17
N ILE A 109 6.86 -14.19 5.10
CA ILE A 109 5.52 -14.80 5.04
C ILE A 109 4.79 -14.40 3.76
N LEU A 110 4.88 -13.12 3.33
CA LEU A 110 4.30 -12.69 2.06
C LEU A 110 4.91 -13.43 0.88
N PHE A 111 6.25 -13.51 0.83
CA PHE A 111 6.94 -14.23 -0.24
C PHE A 111 6.54 -15.71 -0.27
N ASP A 112 6.56 -16.41 0.87
CA ASP A 112 6.17 -17.81 0.98
C ASP A 112 4.71 -18.03 0.55
N THR A 113 3.82 -17.12 0.95
CA THR A 113 2.41 -17.16 0.52
C THR A 113 2.29 -17.07 -1.00
N LEU A 114 3.02 -16.16 -1.63
CA LEU A 114 2.99 -16.02 -3.10
C LEU A 114 3.62 -17.21 -3.81
N MET A 115 4.64 -17.82 -3.22
CA MET A 115 5.23 -19.06 -3.74
C MET A 115 4.25 -20.23 -3.68
N GLU A 116 3.44 -20.36 -2.63
CA GLU A 116 2.38 -21.38 -2.58
C GLU A 116 1.37 -21.20 -3.74
N PHE A 117 0.95 -19.95 -4.01
CA PHE A 117 0.07 -19.67 -5.15
C PHE A 117 0.75 -19.93 -6.51
N ARG A 118 2.05 -19.70 -6.63
CA ARG A 118 2.81 -19.98 -7.85
C ARG A 118 2.68 -21.43 -8.30
N TYR A 119 2.64 -22.36 -7.34
CA TYR A 119 2.55 -23.80 -7.65
C TYR A 119 1.12 -24.26 -7.93
N LYS A 120 0.12 -23.41 -7.81
CA LYS A 120 -1.27 -23.72 -8.14
C LYS A 120 -1.54 -23.53 -9.63
N ASN A 121 -1.98 -24.59 -10.31
CA ASN A 121 -2.30 -24.56 -11.74
C ASN A 121 -3.63 -23.86 -12.08
N ASN A 122 -4.40 -23.45 -11.07
CA ASN A 122 -5.74 -22.88 -11.19
C ASN A 122 -5.75 -21.36 -11.00
N VAL A 123 -4.61 -20.71 -10.87
CA VAL A 123 -4.48 -19.26 -10.88
C VAL A 123 -4.52 -18.76 -12.31
N GLU A 124 -5.62 -18.13 -12.68
CA GLU A 124 -5.88 -17.65 -14.04
C GLU A 124 -5.19 -16.33 -14.35
N GLN A 125 -5.12 -15.47 -13.35
CA GLN A 125 -4.49 -14.17 -13.45
C GLN A 125 -3.89 -13.77 -12.10
N ILE A 126 -2.73 -13.15 -12.17
CA ILE A 126 -2.05 -12.56 -11.02
C ILE A 126 -1.97 -11.06 -11.25
N ILE A 127 -2.37 -10.29 -10.24
CA ILE A 127 -2.28 -8.83 -10.22
C ILE A 127 -1.45 -8.47 -9.00
N ILE A 128 -0.34 -7.81 -9.21
CA ILE A 128 0.46 -7.24 -8.13
C ILE A 128 0.31 -5.72 -8.16
N SER A 129 0.12 -5.10 -7.02
CA SER A 129 -0.01 -3.66 -6.90
C SER A 129 0.81 -3.11 -5.74
N GLY A 130 1.24 -1.89 -5.89
CA GLY A 130 2.00 -1.18 -4.88
C GLY A 130 2.39 0.21 -5.34
N PRO A 131 3.00 1.03 -4.46
CA PRO A 131 3.60 2.27 -4.89
C PRO A 131 4.72 2.00 -5.89
N ARG A 132 5.20 3.04 -6.53
CA ARG A 132 6.20 2.96 -7.59
C ARG A 132 7.39 2.09 -7.15
N ILE A 133 7.53 0.94 -7.79
CA ILE A 133 8.63 0.00 -7.64
C ILE A 133 9.41 0.05 -8.95
N GLU A 134 10.72 0.19 -8.87
CA GLU A 134 11.58 0.03 -10.03
C GLU A 134 11.57 -1.44 -10.47
N ASP A 135 11.46 -1.68 -11.79
CA ASP A 135 11.51 -3.03 -12.36
C ASP A 135 10.44 -4.01 -11.83
N ILE A 136 9.18 -3.57 -11.69
CA ILE A 136 8.08 -4.42 -11.19
C ILE A 136 7.87 -5.68 -12.06
N ASP A 137 8.17 -5.59 -13.35
CA ASP A 137 8.17 -6.71 -14.30
C ASP A 137 9.20 -7.78 -13.90
N LYS A 138 10.40 -7.37 -13.53
CA LYS A 138 11.45 -8.29 -13.03
C LYS A 138 11.06 -8.92 -11.69
N LEU A 139 10.45 -8.13 -10.80
CA LEU A 139 9.95 -8.64 -9.53
C LEU A 139 8.87 -9.71 -9.76
N GLY A 140 7.87 -9.42 -10.59
CA GLY A 140 6.82 -10.38 -10.93
C GLY A 140 7.38 -11.66 -11.57
N LYS A 141 8.33 -11.53 -12.50
CA LYS A 141 9.00 -12.67 -13.11
C LYS A 141 9.81 -13.50 -12.10
N SER A 142 10.47 -12.86 -11.15
CA SER A 142 11.24 -13.56 -10.10
C SER A 142 10.34 -14.38 -9.17
N ILE A 143 9.18 -13.83 -8.79
CA ILE A 143 8.23 -14.48 -7.88
C ILE A 143 7.46 -15.58 -8.61
N PHE A 144 6.87 -15.28 -9.76
CA PHE A 144 5.92 -16.19 -10.42
C PHE A 144 6.54 -16.99 -11.58
N GLY A 145 7.72 -16.62 -12.05
CA GLY A 145 8.42 -17.34 -13.14
C GLY A 145 7.79 -17.14 -14.52
N ILE A 146 6.87 -16.19 -14.66
CA ILE A 146 6.16 -15.85 -15.91
C ILE A 146 6.48 -14.43 -16.33
N GLU A 147 6.28 -14.13 -17.62
CA GLU A 147 6.38 -12.77 -18.12
C GLU A 147 5.30 -11.89 -17.51
N THR A 148 5.69 -10.69 -17.09
CA THR A 148 4.83 -9.75 -16.38
C THR A 148 4.70 -8.47 -17.20
N GLU A 149 3.49 -7.96 -17.33
CA GLU A 149 3.23 -6.65 -17.96
C GLU A 149 3.22 -5.58 -16.88
N ASP A 150 4.05 -4.54 -17.05
CA ASP A 150 4.01 -3.35 -16.19
C ASP A 150 2.94 -2.38 -16.68
N ILE A 151 2.03 -2.02 -15.78
CA ILE A 151 1.03 -0.98 -16.00
C ILE A 151 1.25 0.08 -14.95
N SER A 152 2.15 1.01 -15.23
CA SER A 152 2.42 2.15 -14.36
C SER A 152 1.63 3.39 -14.78
N THR A 153 1.39 4.27 -13.83
CA THR A 153 0.83 5.59 -14.07
C THR A 153 1.57 6.61 -13.24
N ASP A 154 2.05 7.65 -13.89
CA ASP A 154 2.67 8.79 -13.21
C ASP A 154 1.63 9.82 -12.73
N ILE A 155 0.35 9.57 -13.04
CA ILE A 155 -0.74 10.45 -12.63
C ILE A 155 -1.16 10.10 -11.21
N SER A 156 -0.74 10.92 -10.26
CA SER A 156 -1.31 10.86 -8.90
C SER A 156 -2.67 11.58 -8.88
N PRO A 157 -3.72 10.96 -8.32
CA PRO A 157 -5.01 11.65 -8.11
C PRO A 157 -4.91 12.78 -7.09
N VAL A 158 -3.83 12.83 -6.33
CA VAL A 158 -3.56 13.83 -5.30
C VAL A 158 -2.22 14.50 -5.59
N LEU A 159 -2.19 15.82 -5.52
CA LEU A 159 -0.95 16.58 -5.61
C LEU A 159 -0.14 16.38 -4.31
N ASN A 160 0.92 15.58 -4.40
CA ASN A 160 1.82 15.39 -3.29
C ASN A 160 2.88 16.50 -3.29
N LEU A 161 2.87 17.29 -2.21
CA LEU A 161 3.89 18.29 -1.93
C LEU A 161 4.71 17.81 -0.73
N THR A 162 6.01 17.69 -0.93
CA THR A 162 6.93 17.35 0.15
C THR A 162 7.71 18.58 0.54
N TYR A 163 7.83 18.81 1.83
CA TYR A 163 8.55 19.94 2.37
C TYR A 163 9.70 19.47 3.25
N SER A 164 10.79 20.20 3.22
CA SER A 164 11.90 19.99 4.14
C SER A 164 12.48 21.29 4.63
N ILE A 165 13.03 21.28 5.84
CA ILE A 165 13.90 22.34 6.32
C ILE A 165 15.32 21.80 6.31
N CYS A 166 16.22 22.54 5.69
CA CYS A 166 17.64 22.18 5.68
C CYS A 166 18.51 23.38 6.04
N LYS A 167 19.67 23.07 6.60
CA LYS A 167 20.70 24.08 6.92
C LYS A 167 21.82 24.00 5.89
N ILE A 168 22.08 25.13 5.23
CA ILE A 168 23.17 25.29 4.27
C ILE A 168 23.95 26.55 4.67
N ASP A 169 25.25 26.46 4.87
CA ASP A 169 26.14 27.57 5.19
C ASP A 169 25.63 28.49 6.33
N LYS A 170 25.20 27.88 7.42
CA LYS A 170 24.61 28.57 8.60
C LYS A 170 23.26 29.23 8.38
N LYS A 171 22.66 29.11 7.20
CA LYS A 171 21.31 29.59 6.88
C LYS A 171 20.34 28.43 6.80
N TYR A 172 19.07 28.69 7.11
CA TYR A 172 18.02 27.71 7.03
C TYR A 172 17.16 27.99 5.82
N TYR A 173 16.76 26.92 5.14
CA TYR A 173 15.96 26.96 3.93
C TYR A 173 14.77 26.06 4.05
N PHE A 174 13.63 26.57 3.62
CA PHE A 174 12.43 25.82 3.40
C PHE A 174 12.42 25.35 1.93
N LYS A 175 12.33 24.06 1.71
CA LYS A 175 12.26 23.48 0.36
C LYS A 175 10.94 22.80 0.13
N GLN A 176 10.28 23.15 -0.96
CA GLN A 176 9.08 22.50 -1.45
C GLN A 176 9.43 21.67 -2.67
N TYR A 177 9.11 20.38 -2.59
CA TYR A 177 9.27 19.43 -3.68
C TYR A 177 7.90 19.14 -4.27
N CYS A 178 7.80 19.09 -5.58
CA CYS A 178 6.61 18.72 -6.32
C CYS A 178 7.01 17.77 -7.44
N MET A 179 6.21 16.75 -7.68
CA MET A 179 6.46 15.80 -8.78
C MET A 179 6.52 16.46 -10.17
N LEU A 180 5.91 17.65 -10.30
CA LEU A 180 5.88 18.39 -11.57
C LEU A 180 7.16 19.21 -11.83
N ASN A 181 8.01 19.37 -10.83
CA ASN A 181 9.23 20.18 -10.94
C ASN A 181 10.45 19.37 -10.53
N SER A 182 11.43 19.27 -11.41
CA SER A 182 12.71 18.61 -11.13
C SER A 182 13.54 19.29 -10.03
N ASN A 183 13.37 20.59 -9.83
CA ASN A 183 14.07 21.36 -8.80
C ASN A 183 13.10 21.83 -7.72
N PRO A 184 13.45 21.69 -6.43
CA PRO A 184 12.61 22.19 -5.35
C PRO A 184 12.57 23.71 -5.36
N LYS A 185 11.40 24.28 -5.06
CA LYS A 185 11.30 25.70 -4.72
C LYS A 185 11.97 25.91 -3.37
N CYS A 186 12.95 26.80 -3.31
CA CYS A 186 13.77 27.05 -2.12
C CYS A 186 13.56 28.47 -1.64
N GLU A 187 13.27 28.63 -0.35
CA GLU A 187 13.07 29.92 0.30
C GLU A 187 13.90 29.98 1.59
N GLU A 188 14.64 31.08 1.80
CA GLU A 188 15.43 31.26 3.02
C GLU A 188 14.51 31.61 4.19
N ILE A 189 14.62 30.89 5.29
CA ILE A 189 13.92 31.19 6.53
C ILE A 189 14.72 32.24 7.28
N THR A 190 14.17 33.45 7.41
CA THR A 190 14.85 34.55 8.09
C THR A 190 14.61 34.53 9.60
N ASN A 191 15.52 35.13 10.36
CA ASN A 191 15.32 35.30 11.80
C ASN A 191 14.07 36.12 12.14
N SER A 192 13.68 37.07 11.27
CA SER A 192 12.47 37.90 11.47
C SER A 192 11.21 37.05 11.46
N ASP A 193 11.12 36.09 10.55
CA ASP A 193 9.92 35.23 10.44
C ASP A 193 9.71 34.39 11.70
N ILE A 194 10.81 33.87 12.25
CA ILE A 194 10.79 33.01 13.43
C ILE A 194 10.63 33.79 14.74
N ILE A 195 11.35 34.91 14.88
CA ILE A 195 11.26 35.76 16.08
C ILE A 195 9.85 36.34 16.23
N TYR A 196 9.24 36.72 15.15
CA TYR A 196 7.87 37.27 15.16
C TYR A 196 6.84 36.23 15.63
N GLY A 197 6.97 34.98 15.16
CA GLY A 197 6.05 33.91 15.51
C GLY A 197 6.29 33.26 16.86
N TYR A 198 7.56 33.06 17.26
CA TYR A 198 7.92 32.21 18.41
C TYR A 198 8.76 32.89 19.50
N GLY A 199 9.17 34.12 19.32
CA GLY A 199 10.02 34.84 20.27
C GLY A 199 11.42 34.22 20.48
N LYS A 200 11.86 33.33 19.59
CA LYS A 200 13.13 32.61 19.66
C LYS A 200 14.01 32.94 18.47
N LYS A 201 15.32 32.91 18.68
CA LYS A 201 16.27 33.01 17.57
C LYS A 201 16.37 31.68 16.83
N LEU A 202 16.60 31.73 15.52
CA LEU A 202 16.63 30.57 14.64
C LEU A 202 17.51 29.41 15.13
N TYR A 203 18.70 29.72 15.67
CA TYR A 203 19.63 28.71 16.20
C TYR A 203 19.19 28.04 17.51
N ASN A 204 18.17 28.57 18.18
CA ASN A 204 17.62 28.04 19.42
C ASN A 204 16.34 27.20 19.19
N LEU A 205 15.92 27.05 17.95
CA LEU A 205 14.72 26.27 17.62
C LEU A 205 14.96 24.80 17.82
N GLN A 206 14.02 24.17 18.49
CA GLN A 206 13.94 22.71 18.63
C GLN A 206 13.05 22.14 17.52
N TYR A 207 13.05 20.80 17.40
CA TYR A 207 12.23 20.11 16.40
C TYR A 207 10.74 20.54 16.45
N LEU A 208 10.17 20.66 17.65
CA LEU A 208 8.78 21.06 17.82
C LEU A 208 8.49 22.51 17.37
N ASP A 209 9.46 23.41 17.51
CA ASP A 209 9.31 24.78 17.03
C ASP A 209 9.22 24.82 15.49
N TYR A 210 10.06 24.00 14.80
CA TYR A 210 9.97 23.84 13.36
C TYR A 210 8.66 23.22 12.92
N LEU A 211 8.22 22.18 13.63
CA LEU A 211 6.96 21.51 13.34
C LEU A 211 5.77 22.47 13.47
N SER A 212 5.72 23.27 14.53
CA SER A 212 4.70 24.30 14.72
C SER A 212 4.71 25.33 13.58
N TYR A 213 5.91 25.79 13.19
CA TYR A 213 6.07 26.69 12.05
C TYR A 213 5.49 26.10 10.76
N PHE A 214 5.76 24.82 10.49
CA PHE A 214 5.21 24.13 9.34
C PHE A 214 3.69 24.06 9.38
N LEU A 215 3.13 23.62 10.50
CA LEU A 215 1.69 23.44 10.65
C LEU A 215 0.92 24.76 10.51
N GLU A 216 1.48 25.85 10.98
CA GLU A 216 0.85 27.18 10.84
C GLU A 216 0.85 27.70 9.39
N HIS A 217 1.89 27.37 8.61
CA HIS A 217 2.05 27.88 7.25
C HIS A 217 1.44 26.97 6.19
N ILE A 218 1.40 25.65 6.41
CA ILE A 218 1.00 24.66 5.42
C ILE A 218 -0.28 23.94 5.81
N GLY A 219 -0.44 23.60 7.10
CA GLY A 219 -1.47 22.71 7.60
C GLY A 219 -2.67 23.39 8.25
N LYS A 220 -2.83 24.70 8.11
CA LYS A 220 -3.93 25.44 8.75
C LYS A 220 -5.26 25.03 8.12
N ASN A 221 -6.11 24.32 8.86
CA ASN A 221 -7.40 23.75 8.46
C ASN A 221 -7.36 22.39 7.73
N GLU A 222 -6.25 21.66 7.78
CA GLU A 222 -6.13 20.32 7.19
C GLU A 222 -5.90 19.27 8.28
N GLN A 223 -6.13 18.01 7.94
CA GLN A 223 -5.77 16.89 8.80
C GLN A 223 -4.26 16.64 8.67
N ASN A 224 -3.56 16.69 9.81
CA ASN A 224 -2.13 16.49 9.85
C ASN A 224 -1.80 15.16 10.55
N ILE A 225 -0.97 14.33 9.93
CA ILE A 225 -0.40 13.13 10.54
C ILE A 225 1.07 13.39 10.78
N ILE A 226 1.46 13.36 12.05
CA ILE A 226 2.84 13.58 12.46
C ILE A 226 3.46 12.22 12.79
N PHE A 227 4.49 11.85 12.02
CA PHE A 227 5.31 10.69 12.33
C PHE A 227 6.53 11.13 13.12
N ALA A 228 6.61 10.73 14.39
CA ALA A 228 7.80 10.90 15.22
C ALA A 228 8.53 9.56 15.31
N PRO A 229 9.81 9.47 14.91
CA PRO A 229 10.63 8.33 15.27
C PRO A 229 10.70 8.26 16.80
N THR A 230 10.80 7.06 17.35
CA THR A 230 10.87 6.82 18.80
C THR A 230 11.76 7.83 19.49
N ALA A 231 11.26 8.43 20.58
CA ALA A 231 12.06 9.36 21.36
C ALA A 231 13.41 8.71 21.72
N PRO A 232 14.52 9.41 21.54
CA PRO A 232 15.78 8.90 22.05
C PRO A 232 15.64 8.66 23.54
N THR A 233 15.93 7.43 23.96
CA THR A 233 16.02 7.02 25.37
C THR A 233 17.15 7.74 26.05
#